data_f6f4a241ce0c882b14882292e748b38d
#
_entry.id   f6f4a241ce0c882b14882292e748b38d
#
_cell.length_a   1.000
_cell.length_b   1.000
_cell.length_c   1.000
_cell.angle_alpha   90.00
_cell.angle_beta   90.00
_cell.angle_gamma   90.00
#
_symmetry.space_group_name_H-M   'P 1'
#
loop_
_entity.id
_entity.type
_entity.pdbx_description
1 polymer ?
#
loop_
_entity_poly.entity_id
_entity_poly.type
_entity_poly.pdbx_seq_one_letter_code
_entity_poly.pdbx_strand_id
1 'polypeptide(L)'
;MIGGIIAAVLLVIVVGGLVLQAILGSGNVTATDVQVGDCLAEIPDGDKVVRVQTVGCDQPHAGEVFAVISMPDGDFPGEAAVEAYHEKCGPELSTYSPAAMTDDSVQLYVLYPTADTWANGDRAVTCIATLDPPRTGSIKG
;
A
#
# COMPACT_ATOMS: atom_id res chain seq x y z
N MET A 1 -34.45 -6.59 37.04
CA MET A 1 -33.02 -6.50 37.30
C MET A 1 -32.16 -7.34 36.34
N ILE A 2 -32.59 -8.52 35.96
CA ILE A 2 -31.81 -9.38 35.05
C ILE A 2 -31.70 -8.80 33.63
N GLY A 3 -32.74 -8.11 33.12
CA GLY A 3 -32.74 -7.53 31.79
C GLY A 3 -31.75 -6.37 31.58
N GLY A 4 -31.47 -5.59 32.63
CA GLY A 4 -30.53 -4.47 32.56
C GLY A 4 -29.06 -4.92 32.44
N ILE A 5 -28.73 -6.01 33.11
CA ILE A 5 -27.36 -6.56 33.06
C ILE A 5 -27.07 -7.19 31.72
N ILE A 6 -28.04 -7.89 31.14
CA ILE A 6 -27.88 -8.50 29.81
C ILE A 6 -27.71 -7.42 28.72
N ALA A 7 -28.50 -6.35 28.79
CA ALA A 7 -28.37 -5.23 27.84
C ALA A 7 -27.02 -4.54 27.92
N ALA A 8 -26.50 -4.33 29.14
CA ALA A 8 -25.19 -3.73 29.35
C ALA A 8 -24.04 -4.60 28.82
N VAL A 9 -24.11 -5.91 29.03
CA VAL A 9 -23.12 -6.86 28.53
C VAL A 9 -23.13 -6.93 27.00
N LEU A 10 -24.32 -6.93 26.38
CA LEU A 10 -24.43 -6.92 24.91
C LEU A 10 -23.88 -5.63 24.32
N LEU A 11 -24.10 -4.48 24.96
CA LEU A 11 -23.56 -3.20 24.50
C LEU A 11 -22.01 -3.20 24.51
N VAL A 12 -21.41 -3.72 25.57
CA VAL A 12 -19.95 -3.83 25.69
C VAL A 12 -19.36 -4.74 24.62
N ILE A 13 -20.03 -5.85 24.31
CA ILE A 13 -19.56 -6.76 23.24
C ILE A 13 -19.62 -6.09 21.88
N VAL A 14 -20.69 -5.35 21.58
CA VAL A 14 -20.83 -4.66 20.29
C VAL A 14 -19.79 -3.56 20.13
N VAL A 15 -19.57 -2.75 21.17
CA VAL A 15 -18.53 -1.70 21.14
C VAL A 15 -17.14 -2.30 21.04
N GLY A 16 -16.83 -3.36 21.79
CA GLY A 16 -15.56 -4.07 21.73
C GLY A 16 -15.32 -4.70 20.35
N GLY A 17 -16.34 -5.27 19.72
CA GLY A 17 -16.27 -5.83 18.37
C GLY A 17 -16.00 -4.77 17.32
N LEU A 18 -16.65 -3.62 17.38
CA LEU A 18 -16.46 -2.50 16.45
C LEU A 18 -15.06 -1.90 16.57
N VAL A 19 -14.54 -1.72 17.78
CA VAL A 19 -13.18 -1.23 18.03
C VAL A 19 -12.15 -2.22 17.48
N LEU A 20 -12.36 -3.52 17.69
CA LEU A 20 -11.47 -4.55 17.17
C LEU A 20 -11.44 -4.57 15.64
N GLN A 21 -12.58 -4.39 14.98
CA GLN A 21 -12.64 -4.28 13.51
C GLN A 21 -11.92 -3.04 13.00
N ALA A 22 -12.02 -1.91 13.68
CA ALA A 22 -11.30 -0.69 13.31
C ALA A 22 -9.78 -0.86 13.46
N ILE A 23 -9.30 -1.60 14.44
CA ILE A 23 -7.89 -1.91 14.63
C ILE A 23 -7.39 -2.92 13.59
N LEU A 24 -8.21 -3.90 13.20
CA LEU A 24 -7.86 -4.89 12.18
C LEU A 24 -7.98 -4.35 10.76
N GLY A 25 -8.77 -3.29 10.54
CA GLY A 25 -8.95 -2.64 9.25
C GLY A 25 -7.80 -1.72 8.83
N SER A 26 -6.94 -1.29 9.78
CA SER A 26 -5.70 -0.57 9.52
C SER A 26 -4.55 -1.49 9.87
N GLY A 27 -3.89 -2.11 8.90
CA GLY A 27 -2.90 -3.10 9.25
C GLY A 27 -2.01 -3.56 8.12
N ASN A 28 -1.25 -4.59 8.41
CA ASN A 28 -0.36 -5.20 7.45
C ASN A 28 -1.15 -5.89 6.33
N VAL A 29 -0.86 -5.51 5.10
CA VAL A 29 -1.32 -6.21 3.90
C VAL A 29 -0.14 -6.89 3.23
N THR A 30 -0.39 -7.95 2.48
CA THR A 30 0.62 -8.54 1.63
C THR A 30 1.04 -7.51 0.57
N ALA A 31 2.33 -7.40 0.29
CA ALA A 31 2.85 -6.42 -0.66
C ALA A 31 2.23 -6.57 -2.07
N THR A 32 1.76 -7.76 -2.40
CA THR A 32 1.09 -8.06 -3.67
C THR A 32 -0.40 -7.66 -3.69
N ASP A 33 -0.97 -7.32 -2.54
CA ASP A 33 -2.40 -7.00 -2.40
C ASP A 33 -2.66 -5.50 -2.25
N VAL A 34 -1.63 -4.66 -2.28
CA VAL A 34 -1.79 -3.21 -2.23
C VAL A 34 -2.50 -2.69 -3.48
N GLN A 35 -3.24 -1.63 -3.29
CA GLN A 35 -4.05 -1.00 -4.35
C GLN A 35 -3.66 0.45 -4.56
N VAL A 36 -3.97 0.97 -5.73
CA VAL A 36 -3.81 2.40 -6.01
C VAL A 36 -4.60 3.23 -5.00
N GLY A 37 -3.94 4.21 -4.40
CA GLY A 37 -4.50 5.07 -3.37
C GLY A 37 -4.19 4.63 -1.95
N ASP A 38 -3.60 3.44 -1.74
CA ASP A 38 -3.16 3.01 -0.42
C ASP A 38 -2.02 3.89 0.08
N CYS A 39 -2.11 4.34 1.31
CA CYS A 39 -1.05 5.08 2.00
C CYS A 39 -0.29 4.13 2.92
N LEU A 40 1.05 4.23 2.90
CA LEU A 40 1.95 3.38 3.64
C LEU A 40 2.57 4.15 4.79
N ALA A 41 2.50 3.59 6.00
CA ALA A 41 3.09 4.22 7.19
C ALA A 41 4.59 4.41 7.02
N GLU A 42 5.26 3.40 6.47
CA GLU A 42 6.70 3.36 6.26
C GLU A 42 7.00 2.81 4.87
N ILE A 43 8.15 3.18 4.32
CA ILE A 43 8.65 2.58 3.09
C ILE A 43 9.26 1.22 3.44
N PRO A 44 8.88 0.15 2.74
CA PRO A 44 9.46 -1.17 2.97
C PRO A 44 10.98 -1.16 2.75
N ASP A 45 11.70 -1.87 3.58
CA ASP A 45 13.16 -2.00 3.50
C ASP A 45 13.54 -3.46 3.25
N GLY A 46 14.60 -3.67 2.47
CA GLY A 46 15.15 -4.99 2.18
C GLY A 46 14.78 -5.57 0.81
N ASP A 47 15.48 -6.63 0.44
CA ASP A 47 15.37 -7.28 -0.88
C ASP A 47 14.09 -8.10 -1.06
N LYS A 48 13.46 -8.49 0.04
CA LYS A 48 12.23 -9.30 0.05
C LYS A 48 11.15 -8.60 0.86
N VAL A 49 10.30 -7.84 0.18
CA VAL A 49 9.13 -7.22 0.79
C VAL A 49 7.95 -8.18 0.69
N VAL A 50 7.53 -8.72 1.84
CA VAL A 50 6.39 -9.62 1.92
C VAL A 50 5.14 -8.89 2.41
N ARG A 51 5.31 -7.95 3.34
CA ARG A 51 4.21 -7.18 3.93
C ARG A 51 4.54 -5.70 3.97
N VAL A 52 3.50 -4.89 3.83
CA VAL A 52 3.55 -3.43 4.00
C VAL A 52 2.48 -3.02 5.00
N GLN A 53 2.72 -1.94 5.72
CA GLN A 53 1.75 -1.40 6.66
C GLN A 53 0.98 -0.26 6.00
N THR A 54 -0.31 -0.48 5.77
CA THR A 54 -1.22 0.55 5.28
C THR A 54 -1.79 1.36 6.44
N VAL A 55 -2.01 2.64 6.20
CA VAL A 55 -2.68 3.56 7.12
C VAL A 55 -3.68 4.41 6.33
N GLY A 56 -4.62 5.03 7.03
CA GLY A 56 -5.46 6.05 6.40
C GLY A 56 -4.61 7.21 5.89
N CYS A 57 -4.91 7.72 4.70
CA CYS A 57 -4.14 8.83 4.12
C CYS A 57 -4.26 10.13 4.92
N ASP A 58 -5.24 10.24 5.81
CA ASP A 58 -5.39 11.31 6.78
C ASP A 58 -4.39 11.23 7.96
N GLN A 59 -3.70 10.11 8.08
CA GLN A 59 -2.63 9.90 9.06
C GLN A 59 -1.27 10.19 8.42
N PRO A 60 -0.23 10.51 9.23
CA PRO A 60 1.13 10.64 8.70
C PRO A 60 1.57 9.35 8.00
N HIS A 61 2.03 9.49 6.76
CA HIS A 61 2.49 8.36 5.94
C HIS A 61 3.70 8.75 5.12
N ALA A 62 4.55 7.77 4.86
CA ALA A 62 5.81 7.94 4.13
C ALA A 62 5.73 7.47 2.67
N GLY A 63 4.63 6.84 2.28
CA GLY A 63 4.43 6.37 0.91
C GLY A 63 2.97 6.37 0.50
N GLU A 64 2.75 6.51 -0.81
CA GLU A 64 1.43 6.39 -1.41
C GLU A 64 1.54 5.61 -2.72
N VAL A 65 0.73 4.56 -2.85
CA VAL A 65 0.67 3.74 -4.06
C VAL A 65 -0.09 4.50 -5.12
N PHE A 66 0.57 4.84 -6.21
CA PHE A 66 -0.07 5.61 -7.30
C PHE A 66 -0.30 4.79 -8.56
N ALA A 67 0.33 3.63 -8.70
CA ALA A 67 0.08 2.73 -9.82
C ALA A 67 0.42 1.29 -9.44
N VAL A 68 -0.35 0.36 -9.99
CA VAL A 68 -0.08 -1.07 -9.95
C VAL A 68 -0.16 -1.58 -11.39
N ILE A 69 0.96 -1.98 -11.94
CA ILE A 69 1.09 -2.37 -13.34
C ILE A 69 1.22 -3.89 -13.42
N SER A 70 0.28 -4.53 -14.10
CA SER A 70 0.31 -5.98 -14.29
C SER A 70 1.24 -6.36 -15.44
N MET A 71 2.14 -7.30 -15.18
CA MET A 71 2.96 -7.92 -16.20
C MET A 71 2.22 -9.06 -16.89
N PRO A 72 2.52 -9.36 -18.16
CA PRO A 72 1.96 -10.52 -18.85
C PRO A 72 2.27 -11.82 -18.14
N ASP A 73 1.32 -12.76 -18.19
CA ASP A 73 1.52 -14.10 -17.65
C ASP A 73 2.54 -14.87 -18.50
N GLY A 74 3.08 -15.94 -17.93
CA GLY A 74 4.10 -16.78 -18.55
C GLY A 74 5.25 -17.06 -17.60
N ASP A 75 6.38 -17.49 -18.15
CA ASP A 75 7.60 -17.73 -17.40
C ASP A 75 8.18 -16.44 -16.84
N PHE A 76 8.89 -16.53 -15.70
CA PHE A 76 9.58 -15.38 -15.14
C PHE A 76 10.58 -14.79 -16.17
N PRO A 77 10.41 -13.52 -16.57
CA PRO A 77 11.18 -12.94 -17.68
C PRO A 77 12.63 -12.56 -17.32
N GLY A 78 12.99 -12.67 -16.03
CA GLY A 78 14.27 -12.23 -15.51
C GLY A 78 14.22 -10.84 -14.87
N GLU A 79 15.17 -10.55 -13.98
CA GLU A 79 15.21 -9.31 -13.22
C GLU A 79 15.29 -8.07 -14.13
N ALA A 80 16.11 -8.09 -15.16
CA ALA A 80 16.27 -6.95 -16.06
C ALA A 80 14.97 -6.57 -16.76
N ALA A 81 14.18 -7.55 -17.20
CA ALA A 81 12.89 -7.30 -17.83
C ALA A 81 11.85 -6.77 -16.84
N VAL A 82 11.88 -7.23 -15.58
CA VAL A 82 11.03 -6.73 -14.50
C VAL A 82 11.40 -5.29 -14.15
N GLU A 83 12.68 -5.00 -13.96
CA GLU A 83 13.17 -3.65 -13.63
C GLU A 83 12.86 -2.62 -14.72
N ALA A 84 12.80 -3.04 -15.98
CA ALA A 84 12.43 -2.15 -17.09
C ALA A 84 11.03 -1.53 -16.95
N TYR A 85 10.13 -2.17 -16.16
CA TYR A 85 8.83 -1.61 -15.86
C TYR A 85 8.88 -0.34 -15.00
N HIS A 86 10.00 -0.05 -14.35
CA HIS A 86 10.23 1.21 -13.63
C HIS A 86 9.90 2.44 -14.48
N GLU A 87 10.26 2.41 -15.76
CA GLU A 87 10.02 3.52 -16.69
C GLU A 87 8.53 3.84 -16.86
N LYS A 88 7.66 2.88 -16.61
CA LYS A 88 6.21 3.07 -16.72
C LYS A 88 5.62 3.83 -15.52
N CYS A 89 6.32 3.89 -14.41
CA CYS A 89 5.86 4.58 -13.20
C CYS A 89 5.82 6.12 -13.38
N GLY A 90 6.78 6.69 -14.12
CA GLY A 90 6.84 8.14 -14.31
C GLY A 90 5.57 8.74 -14.93
N PRO A 91 5.11 8.26 -16.10
CA PRO A 91 3.85 8.72 -16.68
C PRO A 91 2.63 8.51 -15.78
N GLU A 92 2.59 7.42 -15.02
CA GLU A 92 1.52 7.16 -14.07
C GLU A 92 1.51 8.18 -12.92
N LEU A 93 2.68 8.57 -12.40
CA LEU A 93 2.79 9.60 -11.37
C LEU A 93 2.32 10.95 -11.91
N SER A 94 2.70 11.28 -13.13
CA SER A 94 2.27 12.53 -13.80
C SER A 94 0.75 12.62 -13.92
N THR A 95 0.08 11.49 -14.16
CA THR A 95 -1.39 11.43 -14.23
C THR A 95 -2.03 11.48 -12.86
N TYR A 96 -1.46 10.74 -11.89
CA TYR A 96 -1.98 10.63 -10.52
C TYR A 96 -1.82 11.93 -9.73
N SER A 97 -0.65 12.54 -9.82
CA SER A 97 -0.29 13.76 -9.09
C SER A 97 0.69 14.60 -9.92
N PRO A 98 0.19 15.49 -10.79
CA PRO A 98 1.08 16.36 -11.58
C PRO A 98 2.03 17.20 -10.71
N ALA A 99 1.57 17.65 -9.54
CA ALA A 99 2.38 18.45 -8.62
C ALA A 99 3.58 17.66 -8.04
N ALA A 100 3.45 16.34 -7.90
CA ALA A 100 4.53 15.49 -7.41
C ALA A 100 5.75 15.46 -8.34
N MET A 101 5.54 15.72 -9.62
CA MET A 101 6.63 15.73 -10.62
C MET A 101 7.66 16.83 -10.39
N THR A 102 7.31 17.88 -9.67
CA THR A 102 8.18 19.01 -9.36
C THR A 102 8.40 19.21 -7.86
N ASP A 103 7.99 18.24 -7.06
CA ASP A 103 8.14 18.25 -5.60
C ASP A 103 9.38 17.44 -5.21
N ASP A 104 10.44 18.11 -4.76
CA ASP A 104 11.71 17.48 -4.39
C ASP A 104 11.59 16.55 -3.17
N SER A 105 10.52 16.66 -2.39
CA SER A 105 10.23 15.77 -1.26
C SER A 105 9.57 14.46 -1.69
N VAL A 106 9.21 14.31 -2.96
CA VAL A 106 8.60 13.11 -3.52
C VAL A 106 9.61 12.38 -4.40
N GLN A 107 9.82 11.11 -4.10
CA GLN A 107 10.68 10.24 -4.90
C GLN A 107 9.90 8.98 -5.29
N LEU A 108 10.50 8.19 -6.18
CA LEU A 108 9.90 6.97 -6.67
C LEU A 108 10.51 5.75 -5.98
N TYR A 109 9.67 4.88 -5.48
CA TYR A 109 10.03 3.55 -5.00
C TYR A 109 9.16 2.52 -5.73
N VAL A 110 9.77 1.44 -6.19
CA VAL A 110 9.06 0.42 -6.97
C VAL A 110 9.25 -0.95 -6.33
N LEU A 111 8.13 -1.63 -6.09
CA LEU A 111 8.13 -3.04 -5.71
C LEU A 111 7.97 -3.89 -6.96
N TYR A 112 8.87 -4.86 -7.13
CA TYR A 112 8.90 -5.75 -8.27
C TYR A 112 8.59 -7.18 -7.86
N PRO A 113 7.97 -7.98 -8.76
CA PRO A 113 7.97 -9.42 -8.60
C PRO A 113 9.39 -9.98 -8.55
N THR A 114 9.62 -10.96 -7.70
CA THR A 114 10.82 -11.77 -7.69
C THR A 114 10.52 -13.11 -8.35
N ALA A 115 11.55 -13.93 -8.65
CA ALA A 115 11.33 -15.28 -9.16
C ALA A 115 10.46 -16.10 -8.21
N ASP A 116 10.67 -15.96 -6.89
CA ASP A 116 9.88 -16.65 -5.87
C ASP A 116 8.43 -16.19 -5.82
N THR A 117 8.18 -14.87 -5.83
CA THR A 117 6.81 -14.34 -5.81
C THR A 117 6.08 -14.59 -7.12
N TRP A 118 6.81 -14.55 -8.24
CA TRP A 118 6.28 -14.90 -9.56
C TRP A 118 5.76 -16.33 -9.61
N ALA A 119 6.50 -17.26 -9.02
CA ALA A 119 6.09 -18.66 -8.91
C ALA A 119 4.77 -18.82 -8.11
N ASN A 120 4.47 -17.89 -7.22
CA ASN A 120 3.24 -17.83 -6.43
C ASN A 120 2.15 -16.96 -7.05
N GLY A 121 2.31 -16.53 -8.28
CA GLY A 121 1.28 -15.77 -9.03
C GLY A 121 1.44 -14.25 -9.03
N ASP A 122 2.50 -13.70 -8.43
CA ASP A 122 2.75 -12.26 -8.44
C ASP A 122 3.12 -11.79 -9.85
N ARG A 123 2.38 -10.80 -10.35
CA ARG A 123 2.56 -10.17 -11.66
C ARG A 123 2.57 -8.64 -11.55
N ALA A 124 2.61 -8.12 -10.32
CA ALA A 124 2.42 -6.71 -10.08
C ALA A 124 3.74 -5.96 -9.93
N VAL A 125 3.89 -4.90 -10.69
CA VAL A 125 4.89 -3.86 -10.45
C VAL A 125 4.16 -2.70 -9.77
N THR A 126 4.51 -2.44 -8.51
CA THR A 126 3.83 -1.44 -7.68
C THR A 126 4.67 -0.18 -7.61
N CYS A 127 4.10 0.92 -8.12
CA CYS A 127 4.74 2.23 -8.12
C CYS A 127 4.31 3.00 -6.87
N ILE A 128 5.26 3.40 -6.05
CA ILE A 128 5.04 4.09 -4.78
C ILE A 128 5.73 5.45 -4.83
N ALA A 129 5.00 6.52 -4.50
CA ALA A 129 5.59 7.82 -4.22
C ALA A 129 6.06 7.84 -2.77
N THR A 130 7.35 8.06 -2.54
CA THR A 130 7.88 8.25 -1.20
C THR A 130 7.77 9.71 -0.80
N LEU A 131 7.42 9.96 0.46
CA LEU A 131 7.20 11.28 1.03
C LEU A 131 8.18 11.49 2.19
N ASP A 132 9.13 12.38 2.01
CA ASP A 132 10.11 12.73 3.04
C ASP A 132 10.20 14.26 3.20
N PRO A 133 9.73 14.80 4.33
CA PRO A 133 9.18 14.12 5.50
C PRO A 133 7.79 13.49 5.27
N PRO A 134 7.38 12.52 6.10
CA PRO A 134 6.02 11.97 6.05
C PRO A 134 4.97 13.08 6.15
N ARG A 135 3.85 12.91 5.45
CA ARG A 135 2.78 13.91 5.44
C ARG A 135 1.40 13.28 5.61
N THR A 136 0.41 14.10 5.92
CA THR A 136 -1.00 13.74 5.96
C THR A 136 -1.69 14.18 4.67
N GLY A 137 -2.73 13.46 4.29
CA GLY A 137 -3.48 13.72 3.06
C GLY A 137 -2.89 13.01 1.84
N SER A 138 -3.75 12.70 0.88
CA SER A 138 -3.33 12.10 -0.39
C SER A 138 -2.65 13.11 -1.29
N ILE A 139 -1.65 12.67 -2.05
CA ILE A 139 -1.01 13.50 -3.10
C ILE A 139 -1.83 13.52 -4.40
N LYS A 140 -2.89 12.70 -4.50
CA LYS A 140 -3.73 12.62 -5.70
C LYS A 140 -4.38 13.96 -6.03
N GLY A 141 -4.29 14.34 -7.28
CA GLY A 141 -4.95 15.58 -7.77
C GLY A 141 -4.05 16.53 -8.49
#